data_ae603bf3fa9c4fa5a24fcdddf45b1136
#
_entry.id   ae603bf3fa9c4fa5a24fcdddf45b1136
#
_cell.length_a   1.000
_cell.length_b   1.000
_cell.length_c   1.000
_cell.angle_alpha   90.00
_cell.angle_beta   90.00
_cell.angle_gamma   90.00
#
_symmetry.space_group_name_H-M   'P 1'
#
loop_
_entity.id
_entity.type
_entity.pdbx_description
1 polymer ?
#
loop_
_entity_poly.entity_id
_entity_poly.type
_entity_poly.pdbx_seq_one_letter_code
_entity_poly.pdbx_strand_id
1 'polypeptide(L)'
;MVSRISTFANNQAMVNRMLQTQVKVFDAQTQIGTEKKSQTYSGIASDSFRLISIEGERARLDQYVKNNSIAETNAKAMVTTIESMDEVLRLLRSEMISFTSRDLSNPSNEDVAAVTDIQERAFSALNDMEFFLNLKIDGKYLFGGGKTDSPPVSIPYDNVTQFQQDYDGIERTYATTRTAHLSQAKFEDVTVTYTNENIPVKGEDTDVTRITGAAAGDLITATLDSNSFGDLTFSNVNGAGVITSSNQNAFNNVTVGQTILINGTETAGAGATDNNGVYTITAVSGDGTQITLDQTVTAGTELAAVGVNINLAVPDGTTMFLSGDDVTNNGPYTVRWPTNAEIAAIPLDMNAATPAVVTGDVMWVTGQVLDTSGEDITLDAAPYYRGDRLETEHRVSENRVIKFGVNGLDPAFEKAIRAIGQVLQGDLINNQARAVDALELLNNAIEHSPQSTEKPSDIQDVAQRLAINQKIIFDAKENMKQFDGFLGQRQIELENVDITEAAVRLQDDVRALEISFATLARIQNLSLNNFL
;
A
#
# COMPACT_ATOMS: atom_id res chain seq x y z
N MET A 1 -9.61 -69.45 -67.40
CA MET A 1 -8.79 -68.72 -66.38
C MET A 1 -9.32 -67.32 -66.08
N VAL A 2 -9.86 -66.54 -66.98
CA VAL A 2 -10.36 -65.18 -66.76
C VAL A 2 -11.54 -65.15 -65.77
N SER A 3 -12.46 -66.10 -65.77
CA SER A 3 -13.63 -66.15 -64.88
C SER A 3 -13.25 -66.34 -63.39
N ARG A 4 -12.18 -67.07 -63.04
CA ARG A 4 -11.73 -67.29 -61.65
C ARG A 4 -11.06 -66.05 -61.04
N ILE A 5 -10.33 -65.30 -61.86
CA ILE A 5 -9.69 -64.04 -61.39
C ILE A 5 -10.75 -62.96 -61.08
N SER A 6 -11.81 -62.90 -61.91
CA SER A 6 -12.92 -61.97 -61.71
C SER A 6 -13.74 -62.29 -60.43
N THR A 7 -13.94 -63.54 -60.11
CA THR A 7 -14.66 -63.99 -58.92
C THR A 7 -13.87 -63.71 -57.65
N PHE A 8 -12.57 -63.98 -57.68
CA PHE A 8 -11.68 -63.65 -56.54
C PHE A 8 -11.62 -62.15 -56.29
N ALA A 9 -11.44 -61.35 -57.33
CA ALA A 9 -11.42 -59.91 -57.23
C ALA A 9 -12.76 -59.33 -56.69
N ASN A 10 -13.90 -59.88 -57.12
CA ASN A 10 -15.21 -59.52 -56.61
C ASN A 10 -15.39 -59.86 -55.12
N ASN A 11 -14.95 -61.05 -54.71
CA ASN A 11 -15.00 -61.44 -53.30
C ASN A 11 -14.13 -60.55 -52.43
N GLN A 12 -12.91 -60.25 -52.88
CA GLN A 12 -12.01 -59.35 -52.18
C GLN A 12 -12.60 -57.91 -52.05
N ALA A 13 -13.20 -57.39 -53.12
CA ALA A 13 -13.88 -56.10 -53.09
C ALA A 13 -15.08 -56.11 -52.13
N MET A 14 -15.82 -57.23 -52.04
CA MET A 14 -16.94 -57.33 -51.11
C MET A 14 -16.49 -57.43 -49.67
N VAL A 15 -15.42 -58.15 -49.34
CA VAL A 15 -14.81 -58.22 -48.02
C VAL A 15 -14.29 -56.81 -47.61
N ASN A 16 -13.64 -56.14 -48.53
CA ASN A 16 -13.17 -54.79 -48.25
C ASN A 16 -14.33 -53.82 -47.95
N ARG A 17 -15.44 -53.89 -48.68
CA ARG A 17 -16.64 -53.06 -48.36
C ARG A 17 -17.23 -53.43 -47.01
N MET A 18 -17.26 -54.67 -46.66
CA MET A 18 -17.77 -55.16 -45.37
C MET A 18 -16.92 -54.67 -44.23
N LEU A 19 -15.58 -54.69 -44.33
CA LEU A 19 -14.65 -54.11 -43.35
C LEU A 19 -14.85 -52.62 -43.23
N GLN A 20 -15.05 -51.90 -44.33
CA GLN A 20 -15.37 -50.47 -44.30
C GLN A 20 -16.69 -50.16 -43.58
N THR A 21 -17.73 -51.01 -43.81
CA THR A 21 -19.02 -50.85 -43.10
C THR A 21 -18.89 -51.19 -41.61
N GLN A 22 -18.05 -52.17 -41.24
CA GLN A 22 -17.72 -52.44 -39.83
C GLN A 22 -17.07 -51.25 -39.12
N VAL A 23 -16.13 -50.58 -39.79
CA VAL A 23 -15.51 -49.35 -39.26
C VAL A 23 -16.57 -48.28 -39.06
N LYS A 24 -17.49 -48.07 -40.03
CA LYS A 24 -18.58 -47.10 -39.88
C LYS A 24 -19.51 -47.43 -38.71
N VAL A 25 -19.86 -48.70 -38.51
CA VAL A 25 -20.66 -49.14 -37.35
C VAL A 25 -19.94 -48.82 -36.04
N PHE A 26 -18.64 -49.12 -35.95
CA PHE A 26 -17.84 -48.82 -34.77
C PHE A 26 -17.73 -47.31 -34.52
N ASP A 27 -17.51 -46.52 -35.57
CA ASP A 27 -17.45 -45.05 -35.48
C ASP A 27 -18.79 -44.47 -35.00
N ALA A 28 -19.93 -44.94 -35.56
CA ALA A 28 -21.26 -44.51 -35.16
C ALA A 28 -21.56 -44.89 -33.70
N GLN A 29 -21.18 -46.10 -33.25
CA GLN A 29 -21.28 -46.51 -31.85
C GLN A 29 -20.45 -45.61 -30.92
N THR A 30 -19.23 -45.26 -31.33
CA THR A 30 -18.35 -44.37 -30.59
C THR A 30 -18.92 -42.97 -30.53
N GLN A 31 -19.47 -42.44 -31.65
CA GLN A 31 -20.12 -41.13 -31.70
C GLN A 31 -21.34 -41.09 -30.78
N ILE A 32 -22.18 -42.11 -30.75
CA ILE A 32 -23.34 -42.18 -29.85
C ILE A 32 -22.91 -42.28 -28.39
N GLY A 33 -21.88 -43.13 -28.11
CA GLY A 33 -21.40 -43.33 -26.74
C GLY A 33 -20.67 -42.13 -26.14
N THR A 34 -20.08 -41.26 -26.97
CA THR A 34 -19.30 -40.09 -26.55
C THR A 34 -20.00 -38.78 -26.85
N GLU A 35 -21.12 -38.81 -27.57
CA GLU A 35 -21.87 -37.63 -28.05
C GLU A 35 -21.06 -36.70 -28.97
N LYS A 36 -19.84 -37.10 -29.38
CA LYS A 36 -18.92 -36.29 -30.20
C LYS A 36 -18.90 -36.78 -31.65
N LYS A 37 -18.79 -35.80 -32.57
CA LYS A 37 -18.59 -36.07 -34.01
C LYS A 37 -17.32 -36.87 -34.28
N SER A 38 -16.25 -36.58 -33.52
CA SER A 38 -14.98 -37.30 -33.60
C SER A 38 -14.21 -37.18 -32.29
N GLN A 39 -13.38 -38.17 -31.98
CA GLN A 39 -12.47 -38.17 -30.85
C GLN A 39 -11.18 -37.39 -31.12
N THR A 40 -10.93 -37.01 -32.36
CA THR A 40 -9.72 -36.27 -32.77
C THR A 40 -10.09 -35.08 -33.64
N TYR A 41 -9.30 -34.03 -33.56
CA TYR A 41 -9.50 -32.81 -34.36
C TYR A 41 -9.42 -33.09 -35.87
N SER A 42 -8.70 -34.12 -36.30
CA SER A 42 -8.62 -34.53 -37.72
C SER A 42 -9.97 -34.97 -38.28
N GLY A 43 -10.85 -35.56 -37.45
CA GLY A 43 -12.19 -35.99 -37.85
C GLY A 43 -13.19 -34.87 -38.07
N ILE A 44 -12.89 -33.66 -37.55
CA ILE A 44 -13.67 -32.43 -37.73
C ILE A 44 -12.81 -31.33 -38.37
N ALA A 45 -11.94 -31.68 -39.33
CA ALA A 45 -10.87 -30.82 -39.87
C ALA A 45 -11.36 -29.43 -40.28
N SER A 46 -12.58 -29.28 -40.81
CA SER A 46 -13.17 -27.98 -41.19
C SER A 46 -13.44 -27.05 -40.01
N ASP A 47 -13.75 -27.62 -38.85
CA ASP A 47 -14.16 -26.88 -37.66
C ASP A 47 -13.09 -26.91 -36.54
N SER A 48 -12.03 -27.70 -36.72
CA SER A 48 -11.00 -27.93 -35.71
C SER A 48 -10.32 -26.64 -35.25
N PHE A 49 -9.99 -25.73 -36.17
CA PHE A 49 -9.39 -24.42 -35.80
C PHE A 49 -10.32 -23.56 -34.92
N ARG A 50 -11.62 -23.55 -35.27
CA ARG A 50 -12.62 -22.80 -34.49
C ARG A 50 -12.82 -23.43 -33.12
N LEU A 51 -12.84 -24.75 -33.03
CA LEU A 51 -12.98 -25.48 -31.77
C LEU A 51 -11.80 -25.20 -30.85
N ILE A 52 -10.57 -25.34 -31.32
CA ILE A 52 -9.35 -25.06 -30.56
C ILE A 52 -9.33 -23.58 -30.09
N SER A 53 -9.75 -22.64 -30.95
CA SER A 53 -9.84 -21.21 -30.58
C SER A 53 -10.86 -21.00 -29.48
N ILE A 54 -12.03 -21.62 -29.53
CA ILE A 54 -13.08 -21.53 -28.50
C ILE A 54 -12.59 -22.16 -27.19
N GLU A 55 -11.96 -23.33 -27.23
CA GLU A 55 -11.42 -23.98 -26.03
C GLU A 55 -10.33 -23.12 -25.36
N GLY A 56 -9.43 -22.52 -26.14
CA GLY A 56 -8.41 -21.61 -25.64
C GLY A 56 -9.01 -20.36 -25.01
N GLU A 57 -10.06 -19.79 -25.61
CA GLU A 57 -10.77 -18.64 -25.08
C GLU A 57 -11.51 -18.98 -23.77
N ARG A 58 -12.20 -20.11 -23.72
CA ARG A 58 -12.88 -20.59 -22.52
C ARG A 58 -11.91 -20.83 -21.37
N ALA A 59 -10.76 -21.42 -21.63
CA ALA A 59 -9.71 -21.63 -20.63
C ALA A 59 -9.20 -20.31 -20.05
N ARG A 60 -9.03 -19.28 -20.90
CA ARG A 60 -8.65 -17.93 -20.44
C ARG A 60 -9.75 -17.28 -19.60
N LEU A 61 -11.00 -17.36 -20.03
CA LEU A 61 -12.14 -16.81 -19.29
C LEU A 61 -12.28 -17.48 -17.91
N ASP A 62 -12.16 -18.79 -17.83
CA ASP A 62 -12.20 -19.54 -16.57
C ASP A 62 -11.10 -19.06 -15.61
N GLN A 63 -9.88 -18.82 -16.10
CA GLN A 63 -8.79 -18.27 -15.30
C GLN A 63 -9.10 -16.87 -14.78
N TYR A 64 -9.65 -15.98 -15.63
CA TYR A 64 -10.07 -14.64 -15.19
C TYR A 64 -11.23 -14.70 -14.18
N VAL A 65 -12.21 -15.56 -14.38
CA VAL A 65 -13.33 -15.75 -13.45
C VAL A 65 -12.82 -16.19 -12.07
N LYS A 66 -11.87 -17.13 -12.01
CA LYS A 66 -11.25 -17.58 -10.76
C LYS A 66 -10.47 -16.45 -10.07
N ASN A 67 -9.63 -15.74 -10.82
CA ASN A 67 -8.85 -14.63 -10.28
C ASN A 67 -9.75 -13.50 -9.77
N ASN A 68 -10.79 -13.14 -10.53
CA ASN A 68 -11.78 -12.14 -10.14
C ASN A 68 -12.58 -12.59 -8.90
N SER A 69 -12.86 -13.88 -8.74
CA SER A 69 -13.55 -14.40 -7.55
C SER A 69 -12.73 -14.21 -6.27
N ILE A 70 -11.41 -14.41 -6.34
CA ILE A 70 -10.49 -14.18 -5.22
C ILE A 70 -10.43 -12.67 -4.91
N ALA A 71 -10.23 -11.84 -5.94
CA ALA A 71 -10.17 -10.39 -5.77
C ALA A 71 -11.47 -9.80 -5.22
N GLU A 72 -12.63 -10.30 -5.65
CA GLU A 72 -13.95 -9.91 -5.13
C GLU A 72 -14.09 -10.25 -3.64
N THR A 73 -13.64 -11.43 -3.23
CA THR A 73 -13.65 -11.85 -1.82
C THR A 73 -12.80 -10.90 -0.97
N ASN A 74 -11.59 -10.58 -1.42
CA ASN A 74 -10.70 -9.65 -0.74
C ASN A 74 -11.31 -8.24 -0.68
N ALA A 75 -11.84 -7.73 -1.80
CA ALA A 75 -12.50 -6.44 -1.85
C ALA A 75 -13.68 -6.35 -0.89
N LYS A 76 -14.54 -7.38 -0.86
CA LYS A 76 -15.68 -7.44 0.05
C LYS A 76 -15.24 -7.40 1.51
N ALA A 77 -14.22 -8.17 1.86
CA ALA A 77 -13.70 -8.16 3.21
C ALA A 77 -13.12 -6.78 3.60
N MET A 78 -12.36 -6.14 2.68
CA MET A 78 -11.85 -4.79 2.92
C MET A 78 -13.00 -3.78 3.11
N VAL A 79 -14.04 -3.81 2.27
CA VAL A 79 -15.22 -2.92 2.40
C VAL A 79 -15.87 -3.11 3.77
N THR A 80 -16.17 -4.35 4.17
CA THR A 80 -16.78 -4.64 5.48
C THR A 80 -15.90 -4.16 6.64
N THR A 81 -14.58 -4.32 6.52
CA THR A 81 -13.63 -3.86 7.54
C THR A 81 -13.61 -2.34 7.63
N ILE A 82 -13.63 -1.62 6.50
CA ILE A 82 -13.68 -0.15 6.49
C ILE A 82 -15.01 0.36 7.08
N GLU A 83 -16.13 -0.31 6.79
CA GLU A 83 -17.43 0.02 7.41
C GLU A 83 -17.38 -0.15 8.94
N SER A 84 -16.72 -1.20 9.44
CA SER A 84 -16.53 -1.39 10.88
C SER A 84 -15.61 -0.32 11.50
N MET A 85 -14.55 0.09 10.79
CA MET A 85 -13.70 1.22 11.20
C MET A 85 -14.50 2.52 11.28
N ASP A 86 -15.34 2.82 10.28
CA ASP A 86 -16.19 4.01 10.27
C ASP A 86 -17.12 4.05 11.49
N GLU A 87 -17.70 2.91 11.85
CA GLU A 87 -18.58 2.79 13.03
C GLU A 87 -17.82 3.10 14.33
N VAL A 88 -16.64 2.50 14.53
CA VAL A 88 -15.79 2.75 15.72
C VAL A 88 -15.37 4.21 15.81
N LEU A 89 -14.92 4.79 14.70
CA LEU A 89 -14.47 6.20 14.67
C LEU A 89 -15.62 7.18 14.89
N ARG A 90 -16.82 6.91 14.37
CA ARG A 90 -18.02 7.73 14.63
C ARG A 90 -18.47 7.67 16.08
N LEU A 91 -18.37 6.51 16.71
CA LEU A 91 -18.65 6.36 18.13
C LEU A 91 -17.68 7.21 18.96
N LEU A 92 -16.38 7.06 18.72
CA LEU A 92 -15.34 7.86 19.40
C LEU A 92 -15.56 9.36 19.16
N ARG A 93 -15.88 9.78 17.94
CA ARG A 93 -16.20 11.17 17.61
C ARG A 93 -17.36 11.71 18.45
N SER A 94 -18.43 10.95 18.58
CA SER A 94 -19.60 11.35 19.38
C SER A 94 -19.25 11.59 20.84
N GLU A 95 -18.39 10.74 21.38
CA GLU A 95 -17.92 10.85 22.77
C GLU A 95 -16.95 12.02 22.93
N MET A 96 -16.05 12.24 21.97
CA MET A 96 -15.16 13.40 21.96
C MET A 96 -15.92 14.73 21.86
N ILE A 97 -16.99 14.81 21.07
CA ILE A 97 -17.87 15.99 21.03
C ILE A 97 -18.48 16.26 22.41
N SER A 98 -18.94 15.22 23.09
CA SER A 98 -19.47 15.34 24.45
C SER A 98 -18.40 15.79 25.45
N PHE A 99 -17.18 15.26 25.33
CA PHE A 99 -16.05 15.61 26.17
C PHE A 99 -15.57 17.07 25.94
N THR A 100 -15.37 17.49 24.69
CA THR A 100 -14.88 18.82 24.35
C THR A 100 -15.86 19.94 24.67
N SER A 101 -17.14 19.62 24.87
CA SER A 101 -18.17 20.58 25.29
C SER A 101 -18.16 20.86 26.81
N ARG A 102 -17.34 20.15 27.60
CA ARG A 102 -17.22 20.37 29.04
C ARG A 102 -16.42 21.63 29.35
N ASP A 103 -16.77 22.30 30.44
CA ASP A 103 -15.97 23.40 30.98
C ASP A 103 -14.95 22.85 31.99
N LEU A 104 -13.70 22.76 31.55
CA LEU A 104 -12.59 22.25 32.36
C LEU A 104 -11.80 23.38 33.11
N SER A 105 -12.32 24.60 33.14
CA SER A 105 -11.66 25.73 33.83
C SER A 105 -11.50 25.51 35.35
N ASN A 106 -12.41 24.76 35.96
CA ASN A 106 -12.35 24.32 37.36
C ASN A 106 -12.72 22.82 37.43
N PRO A 107 -11.79 21.92 37.13
CA PRO A 107 -12.10 20.52 36.98
C PRO A 107 -12.57 19.87 38.27
N SER A 108 -13.69 19.18 38.20
CA SER A 108 -14.25 18.36 39.26
C SER A 108 -13.71 16.91 39.19
N ASN A 109 -13.98 16.11 40.21
CA ASN A 109 -13.66 14.67 40.16
C ASN A 109 -14.40 13.95 39.00
N GLU A 110 -15.57 14.46 38.58
CA GLU A 110 -16.30 13.93 37.41
C GLU A 110 -15.58 14.24 36.10
N ASP A 111 -14.89 15.39 36.02
CA ASP A 111 -14.12 15.73 34.83
C ASP A 111 -12.83 14.93 34.72
N VAL A 112 -12.18 14.63 35.87
CA VAL A 112 -11.05 13.69 35.90
C VAL A 112 -11.48 12.29 35.46
N ALA A 113 -12.63 11.82 35.93
CA ALA A 113 -13.19 10.53 35.50
C ALA A 113 -13.53 10.54 33.99
N ALA A 114 -14.09 11.65 33.48
CA ALA A 114 -14.40 11.77 32.06
C ALA A 114 -13.16 11.78 31.15
N VAL A 115 -12.01 12.32 31.61
CA VAL A 115 -10.73 12.21 30.91
C VAL A 115 -10.30 10.75 30.85
N THR A 116 -10.35 10.04 31.98
CA THR A 116 -9.99 8.61 31.99
C THR A 116 -10.90 7.80 31.06
N ASP A 117 -12.21 8.03 31.10
CA ASP A 117 -13.16 7.34 30.25
C ASP A 117 -12.91 7.57 28.76
N ILE A 118 -12.66 8.82 28.34
CA ILE A 118 -12.41 9.11 26.90
C ILE A 118 -11.07 8.52 26.45
N GLN A 119 -10.05 8.50 27.30
CA GLN A 119 -8.76 7.90 26.99
C GLN A 119 -8.84 6.38 26.90
N GLU A 120 -9.58 5.69 27.78
CA GLU A 120 -9.81 4.24 27.66
C GLU A 120 -10.57 3.88 26.38
N ARG A 121 -11.56 4.69 25.99
CA ARG A 121 -12.29 4.51 24.73
C ARG A 121 -11.43 4.77 23.50
N ALA A 122 -10.60 5.81 23.56
CA ALA A 122 -9.62 6.10 22.51
C ALA A 122 -8.61 4.94 22.36
N PHE A 123 -8.17 4.34 23.49
CA PHE A 123 -7.28 3.19 23.44
C PHE A 123 -7.97 1.93 22.86
N SER A 124 -9.23 1.70 23.21
CA SER A 124 -10.01 0.64 22.58
C SER A 124 -10.14 0.86 21.06
N ALA A 125 -10.43 2.09 20.63
CA ALA A 125 -10.50 2.43 19.21
C ALA A 125 -9.14 2.25 18.49
N LEU A 126 -8.01 2.54 19.17
CA LEU A 126 -6.67 2.32 18.65
C LEU A 126 -6.40 0.83 18.37
N ASN A 127 -6.76 -0.03 19.34
CA ASN A 127 -6.63 -1.48 19.21
C ASN A 127 -7.55 -2.03 18.12
N ASP A 128 -8.77 -1.51 18.00
CA ASP A 128 -9.69 -1.88 16.92
C ASP A 128 -9.11 -1.49 15.54
N MET A 129 -8.51 -0.31 15.42
CA MET A 129 -7.82 0.12 14.19
C MET A 129 -6.65 -0.80 13.84
N GLU A 130 -5.82 -1.18 14.82
CA GLU A 130 -4.74 -2.16 14.61
C GLU A 130 -5.29 -3.51 14.15
N PHE A 131 -6.33 -4.03 14.83
CA PHE A 131 -6.97 -5.29 14.47
C PHE A 131 -7.51 -5.28 13.04
N PHE A 132 -8.22 -4.24 12.65
CA PHE A 132 -8.81 -4.10 11.33
C PHE A 132 -7.76 -3.94 10.23
N LEU A 133 -6.72 -3.13 10.45
CA LEU A 133 -5.65 -2.94 9.48
C LEU A 133 -4.75 -4.17 9.35
N ASN A 134 -4.76 -5.06 10.33
CA ASN A 134 -4.08 -6.36 10.30
C ASN A 134 -4.98 -7.51 9.78
N LEU A 135 -6.04 -7.17 9.02
CA LEU A 135 -6.91 -8.18 8.41
C LEU A 135 -6.13 -9.11 7.48
N LYS A 136 -6.29 -10.42 7.71
CA LYS A 136 -5.60 -11.48 6.99
C LYS A 136 -6.59 -12.43 6.32
N ILE A 137 -6.43 -12.66 5.02
CA ILE A 137 -7.21 -13.63 4.25
C ILE A 137 -6.24 -14.54 3.49
N ASP A 138 -6.49 -15.84 3.51
CA ASP A 138 -5.64 -16.85 2.86
C ASP A 138 -4.16 -16.71 3.19
N GLY A 139 -3.86 -16.32 4.43
CA GLY A 139 -2.50 -16.14 4.91
C GLY A 139 -1.83 -14.81 4.53
N LYS A 140 -2.54 -13.89 3.84
CA LYS A 140 -2.00 -12.60 3.38
C LYS A 140 -2.70 -11.43 4.04
N TYR A 141 -1.92 -10.45 4.48
CA TYR A 141 -2.43 -9.19 5.00
C TYR A 141 -2.89 -8.29 3.85
N LEU A 142 -4.10 -7.71 3.98
CA LEU A 142 -4.72 -6.97 2.87
C LEU A 142 -4.32 -5.49 2.82
N PHE A 143 -3.90 -4.92 3.95
CA PHE A 143 -3.54 -3.49 4.06
C PHE A 143 -2.03 -3.24 4.09
N GLY A 144 -1.21 -4.28 3.83
CA GLY A 144 0.25 -4.21 3.87
C GLY A 144 0.93 -3.71 2.59
N GLY A 145 0.15 -3.38 1.55
CA GLY A 145 0.71 -3.09 0.23
C GLY A 145 1.29 -4.35 -0.41
N GLY A 146 2.55 -4.31 -0.82
CA GLY A 146 3.27 -5.47 -1.35
C GLY A 146 3.80 -6.42 -0.26
N LYS A 147 3.95 -5.95 0.98
CA LYS A 147 4.31 -6.79 2.14
C LYS A 147 3.06 -7.46 2.70
N THR A 148 2.80 -8.69 2.26
CA THR A 148 1.58 -9.43 2.62
C THR A 148 1.82 -10.54 3.66
N ASP A 149 3.05 -10.78 4.09
CA ASP A 149 3.49 -11.87 4.97
C ASP A 149 3.63 -11.45 6.44
N SER A 150 3.74 -10.15 6.71
CA SER A 150 3.89 -9.58 8.04
C SER A 150 2.78 -8.57 8.36
N PRO A 151 2.41 -8.39 9.65
CA PRO A 151 1.41 -7.40 10.05
C PRO A 151 1.81 -5.99 9.60
N PRO A 152 0.93 -5.29 8.87
CA PRO A 152 1.25 -3.95 8.39
C PRO A 152 1.20 -2.87 9.46
N VAL A 153 0.47 -3.08 10.55
CA VAL A 153 0.32 -2.12 11.65
C VAL A 153 0.80 -2.75 12.95
N SER A 154 1.51 -1.98 13.74
CA SER A 154 1.97 -2.40 15.07
C SER A 154 1.88 -1.22 16.03
N ILE A 155 1.15 -1.45 17.12
CA ILE A 155 0.93 -0.51 18.21
C ILE A 155 1.43 -1.20 19.48
N PRO A 156 2.65 -0.87 19.97
CA PRO A 156 3.34 -1.65 20.99
C PRO A 156 2.91 -1.30 22.43
N TYR A 157 1.62 -1.00 22.66
CA TYR A 157 1.10 -0.62 23.97
C TYR A 157 -0.01 -1.56 24.41
N ASP A 158 0.09 -2.07 25.64
CA ASP A 158 -0.90 -2.98 26.23
C ASP A 158 -2.06 -2.24 26.93
N ASN A 159 -1.83 -0.99 27.34
CA ASN A 159 -2.82 -0.18 28.06
C ASN A 159 -2.52 1.32 27.97
N VAL A 160 -3.51 2.15 28.37
CA VAL A 160 -3.41 3.62 28.39
C VAL A 160 -2.23 4.09 29.22
N THR A 161 -1.98 3.46 30.38
CA THR A 161 -0.89 3.87 31.28
C THR A 161 0.47 3.72 30.62
N GLN A 162 0.70 2.62 29.91
CA GLN A 162 1.94 2.40 29.18
C GLN A 162 2.12 3.43 28.07
N PHE A 163 1.04 3.71 27.29
CA PHE A 163 1.08 4.78 26.28
C PHE A 163 1.41 6.14 26.90
N GLN A 164 0.81 6.48 28.05
CA GLN A 164 1.03 7.75 28.74
C GLN A 164 2.39 7.86 29.41
N GLN A 165 3.02 6.74 29.78
CA GLN A 165 4.40 6.74 30.26
C GLN A 165 5.37 7.20 29.15
N ASP A 166 5.04 6.87 27.89
CA ASP A 166 5.82 7.33 26.74
C ASP A 166 5.46 8.74 26.31
N TYR A 167 4.20 9.16 26.46
CA TYR A 167 3.70 10.47 26.02
C TYR A 167 2.93 11.15 27.17
N ASP A 168 3.66 11.82 28.05
CA ASP A 168 3.05 12.52 29.19
C ASP A 168 2.45 13.89 28.84
N GLY A 169 2.76 14.40 27.66
CA GLY A 169 2.24 15.66 27.12
C GLY A 169 3.05 16.89 27.51
N ILE A 170 4.06 16.75 28.35
CA ILE A 170 4.97 17.82 28.80
C ILE A 170 6.34 17.62 28.17
N GLU A 171 6.97 16.49 28.42
CA GLU A 171 8.31 16.17 27.95
C GLU A 171 8.30 15.45 26.60
N ARG A 172 7.26 14.65 26.36
CA ARG A 172 7.10 13.88 25.12
C ARG A 172 5.73 14.16 24.53
N THR A 173 5.72 14.55 23.26
CA THR A 173 4.48 14.81 22.54
C THR A 173 4.27 13.80 21.43
N TYR A 174 3.03 13.35 21.30
CA TYR A 174 2.66 12.53 20.15
C TYR A 174 2.70 13.38 18.87
N ALA A 175 3.08 12.78 17.75
CA ALA A 175 3.23 13.50 16.50
C ALA A 175 1.95 14.25 16.09
N THR A 176 2.07 15.54 15.83
CA THR A 176 0.94 16.40 15.42
C THR A 176 0.79 16.47 13.90
N THR A 177 1.87 16.19 13.15
CA THR A 177 1.86 16.23 11.69
C THR A 177 1.99 14.82 11.09
N ARG A 178 1.43 14.64 9.89
CA ARG A 178 1.55 13.38 9.16
C ARG A 178 3.00 12.98 8.88
N THR A 179 3.85 13.95 8.53
CA THR A 179 5.25 13.67 8.18
C THR A 179 6.03 13.15 9.38
N ALA A 180 5.84 13.75 10.57
CA ALA A 180 6.42 13.25 11.80
C ALA A 180 5.90 11.87 12.17
N HIS A 181 4.58 11.64 12.05
CA HIS A 181 3.94 10.37 12.39
C HIS A 181 4.37 9.19 11.50
N LEU A 182 4.77 9.46 10.25
CA LEU A 182 5.19 8.46 9.27
C LEU A 182 6.70 8.45 9.00
N SER A 183 7.51 9.12 9.82
CA SER A 183 8.96 9.11 9.66
C SER A 183 9.50 7.68 9.79
N GLN A 184 10.44 7.33 8.91
CA GLN A 184 11.12 6.03 8.86
C GLN A 184 12.64 6.20 8.95
N ALA A 185 13.09 7.32 9.51
CA ALA A 185 14.52 7.56 9.64
C ALA A 185 15.16 6.59 10.65
N LYS A 186 16.39 6.18 10.37
CA LYS A 186 17.22 5.41 11.27
C LYS A 186 18.60 6.01 11.29
N PHE A 187 19.12 6.25 12.47
CA PHE A 187 20.49 6.71 12.68
C PHE A 187 21.24 5.65 13.50
N GLU A 188 22.39 5.23 13.03
CA GLU A 188 23.26 4.26 13.69
C GLU A 188 24.55 4.95 14.10
N ASP A 189 25.17 4.48 15.17
CA ASP A 189 26.47 4.96 15.65
C ASP A 189 26.51 6.47 15.97
N VAL A 190 25.42 7.00 16.54
CA VAL A 190 25.37 8.38 17.03
C VAL A 190 25.88 8.44 18.48
N THR A 191 26.71 9.41 18.78
CA THR A 191 27.26 9.60 20.14
C THR A 191 26.35 10.53 20.93
N VAL A 192 25.92 10.10 22.10
CA VAL A 192 25.13 10.91 23.01
C VAL A 192 26.03 11.84 23.81
N THR A 193 25.77 13.13 23.73
CA THR A 193 26.36 14.11 24.64
C THR A 193 25.26 14.68 25.51
N TYR A 194 25.36 14.42 26.80
CA TYR A 194 24.45 14.98 27.80
C TYR A 194 24.84 16.45 28.11
N THR A 195 23.89 17.34 27.92
CA THR A 195 23.97 18.70 28.45
C THR A 195 22.60 19.11 28.96
N ASN A 196 22.51 19.49 30.24
CA ASN A 196 21.36 20.19 30.78
C ASN A 196 21.33 21.58 30.14
N GLU A 197 20.67 21.72 29.01
CA GLU A 197 20.54 23.00 28.34
C GLU A 197 19.22 23.64 28.77
N ASN A 198 19.37 24.70 29.56
CA ASN A 198 18.27 25.58 29.83
C ASN A 198 18.04 26.41 28.57
N ILE A 199 17.01 26.07 27.78
CA ILE A 199 16.71 26.76 26.51
C ILE A 199 15.88 28.00 26.83
N PRO A 200 16.45 29.24 26.72
CA PRO A 200 15.79 30.47 27.15
C PRO A 200 14.55 30.86 26.34
N VAL A 201 14.33 30.24 25.17
CA VAL A 201 13.35 30.70 24.17
C VAL A 201 11.97 30.07 24.30
N LYS A 202 11.84 28.88 24.90
CA LYS A 202 10.54 28.22 25.05
C LYS A 202 10.08 27.96 26.50
N GLY A 203 10.83 28.27 27.51
CA GLY A 203 10.40 28.32 28.91
C GLY A 203 9.82 27.08 29.56
N GLU A 204 9.73 25.97 28.83
CA GLU A 204 9.02 24.76 29.23
C GLU A 204 9.85 23.48 29.17
N ASP A 205 10.92 23.43 28.37
CA ASP A 205 11.78 22.26 28.23
C ASP A 205 13.11 22.46 28.95
N THR A 206 13.23 21.96 30.16
CA THR A 206 14.49 21.97 30.93
C THR A 206 15.34 20.72 30.67
N ASP A 207 14.76 19.66 30.09
CA ASP A 207 15.39 18.35 29.96
C ASP A 207 15.53 17.97 28.48
N VAL A 208 16.40 18.71 27.79
CA VAL A 208 16.76 18.40 26.40
C VAL A 208 18.13 17.73 26.37
N THR A 209 18.19 16.57 25.75
CA THR A 209 19.45 15.87 25.51
C THR A 209 19.95 16.15 24.10
N ARG A 210 21.20 16.55 24.01
CA ARG A 210 21.88 16.71 22.73
C ARG A 210 22.37 15.39 22.21
N ILE A 211 22.04 15.06 20.95
CA ILE A 211 22.58 13.93 20.21
C ILE A 211 23.49 14.47 19.12
N THR A 212 24.69 13.97 19.09
CA THR A 212 25.72 14.35 18.10
C THR A 212 26.07 13.14 17.26
N GLY A 213 26.08 13.28 15.94
CA GLY A 213 26.57 12.23 15.04
C GLY A 213 28.08 12.00 15.20
N ALA A 214 28.54 10.78 15.02
CA ALA A 214 29.97 10.42 15.05
C ALA A 214 30.76 11.09 13.90
N ALA A 215 30.10 11.32 12.79
CA ALA A 215 30.62 12.05 11.63
C ALA A 215 29.60 13.11 11.14
N ALA A 216 30.13 14.10 10.39
CA ALA A 216 29.26 15.12 9.78
C ALA A 216 28.24 14.48 8.83
N GLY A 217 26.97 14.75 9.04
CA GLY A 217 25.88 14.23 8.24
C GLY A 217 25.21 12.94 8.77
N ASP A 218 25.65 12.39 9.89
CA ASP A 218 25.04 11.17 10.45
C ASP A 218 23.57 11.38 10.88
N LEU A 219 23.17 12.63 11.17
CA LEU A 219 21.83 13.00 11.60
C LEU A 219 20.92 13.49 10.45
N ILE A 220 21.33 13.33 9.21
CA ILE A 220 20.52 13.67 8.04
C ILE A 220 20.03 12.41 7.34
N THR A 221 18.81 12.44 6.81
CA THR A 221 18.23 11.25 6.15
C THR A 221 18.65 11.10 4.70
N ALA A 222 18.99 12.21 4.03
CA ALA A 222 19.58 12.20 2.69
C ALA A 222 20.22 13.57 2.38
N THR A 223 21.39 13.55 1.74
CA THR A 223 22.03 14.75 1.19
C THR A 223 21.45 15.06 -0.17
N LEU A 224 20.98 16.30 -0.34
CA LEU A 224 20.67 16.84 -1.65
C LEU A 224 21.95 17.47 -2.22
N ASP A 225 22.33 17.05 -3.43
CA ASP A 225 23.61 17.45 -4.03
C ASP A 225 23.69 18.97 -4.23
N SER A 226 24.51 19.64 -3.40
CA SER A 226 24.70 21.10 -3.42
C SER A 226 25.25 21.62 -4.76
N ASN A 227 25.99 20.82 -5.49
CA ASN A 227 26.53 21.22 -6.80
C ASN A 227 25.44 21.36 -7.89
N SER A 228 24.24 20.83 -7.63
CA SER A 228 23.10 20.89 -8.55
C SER A 228 22.23 22.15 -8.36
N PHE A 229 22.39 22.89 -7.25
CA PHE A 229 21.51 24.03 -6.96
C PHE A 229 21.90 25.32 -7.70
N GLY A 230 23.15 25.52 -8.08
CA GLY A 230 23.63 26.81 -8.59
C GLY A 230 23.50 27.91 -7.54
N ASP A 231 23.23 29.15 -7.97
CA ASP A 231 22.96 30.24 -7.05
C ASP A 231 21.58 30.10 -6.41
N LEU A 232 21.50 30.25 -5.10
CA LEU A 232 20.26 30.18 -4.35
C LEU A 232 19.79 31.57 -3.94
N THR A 233 18.60 31.95 -4.37
CA THR A 233 17.98 33.22 -3.97
C THR A 233 16.90 32.95 -2.92
N PHE A 234 17.06 33.57 -1.77
CA PHE A 234 16.11 33.54 -0.66
C PHE A 234 15.22 34.78 -0.72
N SER A 235 13.93 34.60 -0.63
CA SER A 235 12.94 35.67 -0.65
C SER A 235 11.73 35.31 0.20
N ASN A 236 10.86 36.28 0.50
CA ASN A 236 9.61 36.01 1.20
C ASN A 236 8.43 36.41 0.30
N VAL A 237 7.48 35.49 0.13
CA VAL A 237 6.25 35.70 -0.63
C VAL A 237 5.06 35.37 0.28
N ASN A 238 4.19 36.36 0.49
CA ASN A 238 2.99 36.21 1.35
C ASN A 238 3.26 35.68 2.77
N GLY A 239 4.43 36.01 3.32
CA GLY A 239 4.81 35.60 4.67
C GLY A 239 5.46 34.21 4.76
N ALA A 240 5.69 33.55 3.66
CA ALA A 240 6.41 32.28 3.55
C ALA A 240 7.78 32.49 2.90
N GLY A 241 8.80 31.79 3.35
CA GLY A 241 10.11 31.77 2.74
C GLY A 241 10.07 31.05 1.40
N VAL A 242 10.82 31.58 0.44
CA VAL A 242 10.94 30.97 -0.90
C VAL A 242 12.41 30.87 -1.26
N ILE A 243 12.84 29.68 -1.65
CA ILE A 243 14.18 29.43 -2.18
C ILE A 243 14.06 29.20 -3.69
N THR A 244 14.79 29.98 -4.46
CA THR A 244 14.86 29.83 -5.92
C THR A 244 16.27 29.47 -6.32
N SER A 245 16.41 28.38 -7.07
CA SER A 245 17.66 27.95 -7.66
C SER A 245 17.84 28.56 -9.06
N SER A 246 19.08 28.89 -9.42
CA SER A 246 19.42 29.29 -10.79
C SER A 246 19.41 28.09 -11.77
N ASN A 247 19.41 26.86 -11.25
CA ASN A 247 19.38 25.64 -12.04
C ASN A 247 17.96 25.10 -12.17
N GLN A 248 17.59 24.67 -13.39
CA GLN A 248 16.34 23.96 -13.62
C GLN A 248 16.37 22.58 -12.95
N ASN A 249 15.20 22.15 -12.47
CA ASN A 249 15.02 20.83 -11.83
C ASN A 249 15.82 20.62 -10.54
N ALA A 250 16.36 21.65 -9.92
CA ALA A 250 17.17 21.55 -8.71
C ALA A 250 16.43 20.88 -7.54
N PHE A 251 15.11 21.07 -7.46
CA PHE A 251 14.25 20.55 -6.41
C PHE A 251 13.29 19.43 -6.89
N ASN A 252 13.60 18.74 -7.97
CA ASN A 252 12.73 17.66 -8.48
C ASN A 252 12.64 16.44 -7.52
N ASN A 253 13.62 16.27 -6.66
CA ASN A 253 13.70 15.13 -5.74
C ASN A 253 13.07 15.43 -4.37
N VAL A 254 12.49 16.63 -4.18
CA VAL A 254 11.82 16.99 -2.95
C VAL A 254 10.30 17.03 -3.14
N THR A 255 9.57 16.78 -2.06
CA THR A 255 8.11 16.77 -2.07
C THR A 255 7.56 17.65 -0.94
N VAL A 256 6.34 18.14 -1.15
CA VAL A 256 5.61 18.91 -0.13
C VAL A 256 5.46 18.07 1.15
N GLY A 257 5.72 18.69 2.29
CA GLY A 257 5.67 18.08 3.61
C GLY A 257 6.99 17.45 4.06
N GLN A 258 8.03 17.45 3.23
CA GLN A 258 9.38 17.06 3.69
C GLN A 258 10.03 18.15 4.52
N THR A 259 10.83 17.73 5.50
CA THR A 259 11.67 18.61 6.31
C THR A 259 13.06 18.69 5.69
N ILE A 260 13.56 19.89 5.51
CA ILE A 260 14.91 20.17 5.04
C ILE A 260 15.72 20.90 6.10
N LEU A 261 17.00 20.59 6.12
CA LEU A 261 18.01 21.27 6.90
C LEU A 261 18.89 22.08 5.94
N ILE A 262 18.97 23.37 6.15
CA ILE A 262 19.82 24.28 5.40
C ILE A 262 21.03 24.61 6.28
N ASN A 263 22.23 24.45 5.75
CA ASN A 263 23.46 24.86 6.39
C ASN A 263 24.44 25.46 5.38
N GLY A 264 25.42 26.22 5.89
CA GLY A 264 26.42 26.86 5.06
C GLY A 264 25.99 28.18 4.42
N THR A 265 24.83 28.77 4.80
CA THR A 265 24.50 30.14 4.41
C THR A 265 25.40 31.13 5.16
N GLU A 266 25.79 32.25 4.51
CA GLU A 266 26.63 33.24 5.13
C GLU A 266 25.92 33.92 6.32
N THR A 267 26.56 33.94 7.48
CA THR A 267 26.04 34.58 8.72
C THR A 267 26.51 36.02 8.92
N ALA A 268 27.55 36.42 8.19
CA ALA A 268 28.10 37.79 8.30
C ALA A 268 28.72 38.23 6.96
N GLY A 269 28.42 39.44 6.53
CA GLY A 269 28.96 40.04 5.30
C GLY A 269 27.90 40.84 4.53
N ALA A 270 28.33 41.49 3.43
CA ALA A 270 27.40 42.18 2.54
C ALA A 270 26.71 41.12 1.65
N GLY A 271 25.45 40.79 1.96
CA GLY A 271 24.69 39.77 1.28
C GLY A 271 24.43 38.50 2.11
N ALA A 272 24.96 38.45 3.32
CA ALA A 272 24.69 37.33 4.24
C ALA A 272 23.19 37.12 4.47
N THR A 273 22.73 35.87 4.33
CA THR A 273 21.31 35.53 4.50
C THR A 273 21.00 34.91 5.87
N ASP A 274 21.98 34.26 6.49
CA ASP A 274 21.82 33.56 7.78
C ASP A 274 20.53 32.70 7.82
N ASN A 275 20.34 31.90 6.81
CA ASN A 275 19.17 31.03 6.67
C ASN A 275 19.45 29.57 7.09
N ASN A 276 20.51 29.35 7.88
CA ASN A 276 20.78 28.03 8.45
C ASN A 276 19.64 27.66 9.40
N GLY A 277 19.11 26.46 9.25
CA GLY A 277 18.00 25.99 10.07
C GLY A 277 17.17 24.88 9.43
N VAL A 278 16.13 24.47 10.12
CA VAL A 278 15.20 23.43 9.70
C VAL A 278 13.91 24.07 9.21
N TYR A 279 13.44 23.62 8.07
CA TYR A 279 12.26 24.15 7.40
C TYR A 279 11.41 23.02 6.84
N THR A 280 10.09 23.22 6.76
CA THR A 280 9.17 22.30 6.10
C THR A 280 8.78 22.84 4.72
N ILE A 281 8.82 22.02 3.71
CA ILE A 281 8.43 22.38 2.34
C ILE A 281 6.91 22.41 2.24
N THR A 282 6.36 23.57 1.91
CA THR A 282 4.91 23.77 1.73
C THR A 282 4.47 23.76 0.27
N ALA A 283 5.36 24.09 -0.66
CA ALA A 283 5.11 23.98 -2.09
C ALA A 283 6.41 23.74 -2.88
N VAL A 284 6.29 23.11 -4.04
CA VAL A 284 7.37 22.94 -5.04
C VAL A 284 6.84 23.40 -6.38
N SER A 285 7.63 24.23 -7.11
CA SER A 285 7.25 24.69 -8.44
C SER A 285 7.23 23.55 -9.45
N GLY A 286 6.37 23.62 -10.46
CA GLY A 286 6.23 22.57 -11.49
C GLY A 286 7.47 22.37 -12.37
N ASP A 287 8.40 23.33 -12.40
CA ASP A 287 9.67 23.27 -13.12
C ASP A 287 10.85 22.88 -12.18
N GLY A 288 10.56 22.60 -10.91
CA GLY A 288 11.56 22.21 -9.92
C GLY A 288 12.63 23.26 -9.64
N THR A 289 12.39 24.54 -9.95
CA THR A 289 13.34 25.63 -9.66
C THR A 289 13.12 26.29 -8.33
N GLN A 290 11.97 26.06 -7.69
CA GLN A 290 11.54 26.80 -6.51
C GLN A 290 10.87 25.91 -5.47
N ILE A 291 11.22 26.15 -4.19
CA ILE A 291 10.50 25.58 -3.05
C ILE A 291 10.00 26.71 -2.15
N THR A 292 8.83 26.50 -1.55
CA THR A 292 8.24 27.39 -0.54
C THR A 292 8.32 26.71 0.82
N LEU A 293 8.67 27.48 1.83
CA LEU A 293 8.91 27.01 3.20
C LEU A 293 7.77 27.45 4.12
N ASP A 294 7.65 26.78 5.26
CA ASP A 294 6.69 27.09 6.32
C ASP A 294 7.05 28.35 7.13
N GLN A 295 8.29 28.79 7.06
CA GLN A 295 8.82 29.94 7.81
C GLN A 295 9.39 31.00 6.86
N THR A 296 9.52 32.23 7.37
CA THR A 296 10.20 33.33 6.66
C THR A 296 11.70 33.14 6.66
N VAL A 297 12.36 33.65 5.63
CA VAL A 297 13.81 33.62 5.45
C VAL A 297 14.37 35.02 5.34
N THR A 298 15.66 35.20 5.62
CA THR A 298 16.37 36.45 5.34
C THR A 298 16.60 36.52 3.82
N ALA A 299 16.10 37.60 3.21
CA ALA A 299 16.21 37.74 1.74
C ALA A 299 17.65 38.05 1.31
N GLY A 300 18.11 37.37 0.29
CA GLY A 300 19.46 37.52 -0.27
C GLY A 300 19.75 36.46 -1.32
N THR A 301 20.96 36.48 -1.86
CA THR A 301 21.41 35.47 -2.83
C THR A 301 22.73 34.87 -2.38
N GLU A 302 22.74 33.58 -2.17
CA GLU A 302 23.94 32.78 -1.91
C GLU A 302 24.49 32.27 -3.24
N LEU A 303 25.74 32.56 -3.51
CA LEU A 303 26.39 32.08 -4.73
C LEU A 303 26.74 30.60 -4.61
N ALA A 304 26.71 29.87 -5.71
CA ALA A 304 27.07 28.45 -5.74
C ALA A 304 28.46 28.14 -5.15
N ALA A 305 29.37 29.13 -5.17
CA ALA A 305 30.71 29.01 -4.60
C ALA A 305 30.76 29.02 -3.06
N VAL A 306 29.67 29.43 -2.40
CA VAL A 306 29.59 29.52 -0.92
C VAL A 306 29.42 28.14 -0.27
N GLY A 307 28.87 27.17 -1.03
CA GLY A 307 28.73 25.79 -0.54
C GLY A 307 27.55 25.58 0.42
N VAL A 308 26.42 26.26 0.17
CA VAL A 308 25.17 25.99 0.88
C VAL A 308 24.75 24.56 0.65
N ASN A 309 24.48 23.83 1.72
CA ASN A 309 23.95 22.48 1.69
C ASN A 309 22.47 22.49 2.09
N ILE A 310 21.68 21.73 1.35
CA ILE A 310 20.29 21.42 1.69
C ILE A 310 20.19 19.90 1.82
N ASN A 311 19.78 19.45 3.01
CA ASN A 311 19.69 18.04 3.34
C ASN A 311 18.26 17.70 3.74
N LEU A 312 17.85 16.45 3.55
CA LEU A 312 16.59 15.95 4.12
C LEU A 312 16.83 15.58 5.59
N ALA A 313 15.94 16.00 6.46
CA ALA A 313 16.02 15.78 7.90
C ALA A 313 14.75 15.12 8.43
N VAL A 314 14.85 14.56 9.62
CA VAL A 314 13.69 14.07 10.37
C VAL A 314 12.84 15.26 10.79
N PRO A 315 11.50 15.23 10.62
CA PRO A 315 10.63 16.32 11.06
C PRO A 315 10.67 16.53 12.58
N ASP A 316 10.53 17.77 13.01
CA ASP A 316 10.27 18.09 14.41
C ASP A 316 9.02 17.34 14.92
N GLY A 317 9.07 16.91 16.16
CA GLY A 317 8.00 16.15 16.78
C GLY A 317 7.95 14.67 16.35
N THR A 318 8.92 14.18 15.57
CA THR A 318 9.05 12.76 15.28
C THR A 318 9.47 12.02 16.53
N THR A 319 8.78 10.93 16.85
CA THR A 319 9.21 10.02 17.91
C THR A 319 10.25 9.07 17.34
N MET A 320 11.42 9.04 18.00
CA MET A 320 12.47 8.07 17.71
C MET A 320 12.71 7.18 18.91
N PHE A 321 12.97 5.92 18.66
CA PHE A 321 13.32 4.94 19.69
C PHE A 321 14.83 4.85 19.78
N LEU A 322 15.33 5.20 20.95
CA LEU A 322 16.74 5.10 21.28
C LEU A 322 17.05 3.72 21.81
N SER A 323 18.09 3.10 21.32
CA SER A 323 18.65 1.86 21.87
C SER A 323 20.17 1.95 21.94
N GLY A 324 20.70 1.65 23.10
CA GLY A 324 22.14 1.67 23.41
C GLY A 324 22.46 0.65 24.49
N ASP A 325 23.72 0.62 24.92
CA ASP A 325 24.22 -0.32 25.92
C ASP A 325 23.62 -0.04 27.32
N ASP A 326 23.35 1.24 27.62
CA ASP A 326 22.65 1.60 28.84
C ASP A 326 21.13 1.48 28.63
N VAL A 327 20.57 0.37 29.13
CA VAL A 327 19.15 0.07 29.00
C VAL A 327 18.22 1.08 29.70
N THR A 328 18.74 1.89 30.65
CA THR A 328 17.96 2.91 31.34
C THR A 328 17.63 4.08 30.42
N ASN A 329 18.46 4.30 29.41
CA ASN A 329 18.27 5.33 28.38
C ASN A 329 17.40 4.86 27.21
N ASN A 330 17.13 3.56 27.09
CA ASN A 330 16.37 3.02 25.97
C ASN A 330 14.90 3.41 26.07
N GLY A 331 14.33 3.85 24.95
CA GLY A 331 12.93 4.23 24.89
C GLY A 331 12.61 5.24 23.81
N PRO A 332 11.36 5.71 23.77
CA PRO A 332 10.94 6.72 22.83
C PRO A 332 11.35 8.13 23.28
N TYR A 333 11.85 8.90 22.34
CA TYR A 333 12.22 10.31 22.48
C TYR A 333 11.60 11.09 21.33
N THR A 334 11.30 12.39 21.58
CA THR A 334 10.79 13.27 20.53
C THR A 334 11.93 14.15 19.99
N VAL A 335 12.09 14.11 18.68
CA VAL A 335 13.09 14.91 17.97
C VAL A 335 12.69 16.38 17.99
N ARG A 336 13.65 17.24 18.28
CA ARG A 336 13.56 18.67 18.16
C ARG A 336 14.85 19.22 17.53
N TRP A 337 14.70 20.02 16.49
CA TRP A 337 15.84 20.70 15.90
C TRP A 337 16.05 22.06 16.56
N PRO A 338 17.30 22.40 16.90
CA PRO A 338 17.60 23.72 17.47
C PRO A 338 17.37 24.83 16.43
N THR A 339 16.80 25.94 16.85
CA THR A 339 16.73 27.16 16.04
C THR A 339 18.11 27.83 15.98
N ASN A 340 18.34 28.70 14.99
CA ASN A 340 19.59 29.46 14.88
C ASN A 340 19.90 30.27 16.13
N ALA A 341 18.88 30.85 16.78
CA ALA A 341 19.04 31.59 18.02
C ALA A 341 19.49 30.69 19.18
N GLU A 342 19.00 29.48 19.24
CA GLU A 342 19.37 28.47 20.24
C GLU A 342 20.78 27.95 20.00
N ILE A 343 21.15 27.67 18.73
CA ILE A 343 22.53 27.28 18.36
C ILE A 343 23.52 28.35 18.73
N ALA A 344 23.18 29.62 18.47
CA ALA A 344 24.04 30.77 18.86
C ALA A 344 24.15 30.98 20.38
N ALA A 345 23.17 30.49 21.14
CA ALA A 345 23.15 30.55 22.60
C ALA A 345 23.86 29.37 23.28
N ILE A 346 24.19 28.30 22.54
CA ILE A 346 24.95 27.15 23.09
C ILE A 346 26.34 27.66 23.53
N PRO A 347 26.72 27.53 24.82
CA PRO A 347 28.03 27.96 25.28
C PRO A 347 29.09 27.14 24.54
N LEU A 348 29.91 27.80 23.74
CA LEU A 348 31.12 27.19 23.20
C LEU A 348 32.00 26.76 24.38
N ASP A 349 32.29 25.48 24.49
CA ASP A 349 33.31 25.04 25.43
C ASP A 349 34.64 25.67 25.01
N MET A 350 35.07 26.66 25.77
CA MET A 350 36.25 27.49 25.48
C MET A 350 37.56 26.69 25.50
N ASN A 351 37.54 25.39 25.81
CA ASN A 351 38.71 24.51 25.84
C ASN A 351 38.76 23.52 24.66
N ALA A 352 37.70 23.41 23.83
CA ALA A 352 37.73 22.54 22.67
C ALA A 352 38.20 23.34 21.44
N ALA A 353 39.28 22.91 20.83
CA ALA A 353 39.70 23.35 19.48
C ALA A 353 38.75 22.76 18.41
N THR A 354 37.43 22.89 18.62
CA THR A 354 36.42 22.33 17.73
C THR A 354 35.70 23.46 17.00
N PRO A 355 35.41 23.23 15.71
CA PRO A 355 34.66 24.19 14.91
C PRO A 355 33.29 24.46 15.54
N ALA A 356 32.75 25.65 15.26
CA ALA A 356 31.39 26.01 15.64
C ALA A 356 30.44 24.88 15.36
N VAL A 357 29.53 24.57 16.30
CA VAL A 357 28.45 23.61 16.09
C VAL A 357 27.71 24.00 14.81
N VAL A 358 27.75 23.13 13.80
CA VAL A 358 27.08 23.37 12.53
C VAL A 358 25.66 22.80 12.64
N THR A 359 24.70 23.56 12.20
CA THR A 359 23.31 23.08 12.09
C THR A 359 23.32 21.78 11.29
N GLY A 360 22.77 20.70 11.85
CA GLY A 360 22.74 19.37 11.22
C GLY A 360 23.68 18.34 11.80
N ASP A 361 24.68 18.75 12.61
CA ASP A 361 25.52 17.82 13.35
C ASP A 361 24.95 17.53 14.75
N VAL A 362 23.94 18.28 15.17
CA VAL A 362 23.32 18.18 16.49
C VAL A 362 21.81 18.15 16.34
N MET A 363 21.21 17.16 16.94
CA MET A 363 19.78 17.02 17.11
C MET A 363 19.46 16.98 18.61
N TRP A 364 18.38 17.61 19.01
CA TRP A 364 17.89 17.52 20.36
C TRP A 364 16.79 16.48 20.45
N VAL A 365 16.79 15.72 21.54
CA VAL A 365 15.70 14.84 21.89
C VAL A 365 15.14 15.26 23.24
N THR A 366 13.82 15.35 23.31
CA THR A 366 13.09 15.65 24.54
C THR A 366 12.53 14.36 25.11
N GLY A 367 12.58 14.19 26.41
CA GLY A 367 12.11 13.02 27.11
C GLY A 367 12.87 12.79 28.40
N GLN A 368 13.11 11.55 28.74
CA GLN A 368 13.89 11.18 29.91
C GLN A 368 15.33 11.69 29.75
N VAL A 369 15.90 12.22 30.86
CA VAL A 369 17.31 12.62 30.90
C VAL A 369 18.21 11.39 30.73
N LEU A 370 19.13 11.45 29.80
CA LEU A 370 20.12 10.37 29.59
C LEU A 370 21.19 10.42 30.67
N ASP A 371 21.49 9.28 31.29
CA ASP A 371 22.40 9.19 32.43
C ASP A 371 23.88 9.15 32.05
N THR A 372 24.19 8.75 30.83
CA THR A 372 25.58 8.60 30.35
C THR A 372 25.83 9.36 29.06
N SER A 373 26.99 10.06 28.99
CA SER A 373 27.46 10.69 27.77
C SER A 373 28.61 9.91 27.16
N GLY A 374 28.70 9.92 25.82
CA GLY A 374 29.76 9.22 25.08
C GLY A 374 29.45 7.77 24.74
N GLU A 375 28.18 7.36 24.91
CA GLU A 375 27.65 6.07 24.49
C GLU A 375 27.27 6.13 23.00
N ASP A 376 27.58 5.08 22.28
CA ASP A 376 27.07 4.90 20.91
C ASP A 376 25.66 4.33 20.95
N ILE A 377 24.74 5.01 20.31
CA ILE A 377 23.32 4.67 20.31
C ILE A 377 22.79 4.54 18.89
N THR A 378 21.69 3.81 18.74
CA THR A 378 20.87 3.80 17.53
C THR A 378 19.57 4.55 17.80
N LEU A 379 19.20 5.44 16.89
CA LEU A 379 17.89 6.10 16.87
C LEU A 379 17.09 5.60 15.66
N ASP A 380 15.93 5.01 15.91
CA ASP A 380 15.05 4.45 14.89
C ASP A 380 13.64 5.06 15.01
N ALA A 381 13.18 5.74 13.97
CA ALA A 381 11.80 6.18 13.89
C ALA A 381 10.93 5.01 13.41
N ALA A 382 10.20 4.40 14.33
CA ALA A 382 9.29 3.32 14.05
C ALA A 382 7.85 3.83 13.89
N PRO A 383 7.40 4.12 12.67
CA PRO A 383 6.01 4.49 12.44
C PRO A 383 5.09 3.31 12.76
N TYR A 384 3.82 3.60 13.06
CA TYR A 384 2.81 2.56 13.28
C TYR A 384 2.67 1.59 12.09
N TYR A 385 2.95 2.07 10.87
CA TYR A 385 2.83 1.30 9.64
C TYR A 385 4.19 0.72 9.21
N ARG A 386 4.23 -0.60 9.06
CA ARG A 386 5.41 -1.40 8.69
C ARG A 386 5.30 -2.07 7.32
N GLY A 387 4.20 -1.84 6.62
CA GLY A 387 3.99 -2.28 5.24
C GLY A 387 4.83 -1.50 4.24
N ASP A 388 4.48 -1.59 2.96
CA ASP A 388 5.06 -0.76 1.91
C ASP A 388 4.02 0.18 1.25
N ARG A 389 4.49 1.00 0.31
CA ARG A 389 3.64 1.99 -0.39
C ARG A 389 3.08 1.47 -1.71
N LEU A 390 3.26 0.18 -2.02
CA LEU A 390 2.79 -0.39 -3.28
C LEU A 390 1.27 -0.44 -3.29
N GLU A 391 0.66 0.16 -4.30
CA GLU A 391 -0.76 -0.03 -4.57
C GLU A 391 -0.96 -1.35 -5.33
N THR A 392 -1.73 -2.25 -4.77
CA THR A 392 -2.03 -3.54 -5.40
C THR A 392 -2.90 -3.31 -6.64
N GLU A 393 -2.46 -3.85 -7.77
CA GLU A 393 -3.22 -3.84 -9.02
C GLU A 393 -3.84 -5.21 -9.28
N HIS A 394 -5.05 -5.20 -9.83
CA HIS A 394 -5.73 -6.42 -10.26
C HIS A 394 -6.10 -6.34 -11.75
N ARG A 395 -5.69 -7.37 -12.51
CA ARG A 395 -6.07 -7.51 -13.91
C ARG A 395 -7.45 -8.18 -14.01
N VAL A 396 -8.46 -7.37 -14.22
CA VAL A 396 -9.87 -7.79 -14.30
C VAL A 396 -10.16 -8.52 -15.60
N SER A 397 -9.52 -8.10 -16.70
CA SER A 397 -9.65 -8.72 -18.03
C SER A 397 -8.36 -8.49 -18.84
N GLU A 398 -8.31 -9.03 -20.06
CA GLU A 398 -7.16 -8.85 -20.95
C GLU A 398 -6.74 -7.38 -21.12
N ASN A 399 -7.72 -6.47 -21.23
CA ASN A 399 -7.51 -5.06 -21.53
C ASN A 399 -7.82 -4.13 -20.35
N ARG A 400 -8.10 -4.66 -19.15
CA ARG A 400 -8.48 -3.84 -18.01
C ARG A 400 -7.74 -4.25 -16.74
N VAL A 401 -6.95 -3.30 -16.23
CA VAL A 401 -6.30 -3.36 -14.92
C VAL A 401 -6.94 -2.28 -14.05
N ILE A 402 -7.17 -2.56 -12.78
CA ILE A 402 -7.65 -1.60 -11.79
C ILE A 402 -6.67 -1.55 -10.63
N LYS A 403 -6.49 -0.36 -10.05
CA LYS A 403 -5.85 -0.18 -8.75
C LYS A 403 -6.87 -0.51 -7.68
N PHE A 404 -6.64 -1.56 -6.98
CA PHE A 404 -7.64 -2.18 -6.11
C PHE A 404 -7.25 -2.08 -4.64
N GLY A 405 -5.93 -2.00 -4.35
CA GLY A 405 -5.42 -1.99 -3.00
C GLY A 405 -5.59 -0.64 -2.30
N VAL A 406 -5.91 -0.73 -1.02
CA VAL A 406 -5.76 0.34 -0.04
C VAL A 406 -4.74 -0.16 0.97
N ASN A 407 -3.78 0.67 1.35
CA ASN A 407 -2.78 0.31 2.35
C ASN A 407 -3.00 1.09 3.64
N GLY A 408 -2.43 0.61 4.74
CA GLY A 408 -2.55 1.25 6.04
C GLY A 408 -1.92 2.65 6.15
N LEU A 409 -1.19 3.11 5.11
CA LEU A 409 -0.68 4.48 4.99
C LEU A 409 -1.70 5.47 4.42
N ASP A 410 -2.90 5.01 4.01
CA ASP A 410 -3.91 5.94 3.48
C ASP A 410 -4.14 7.09 4.47
N PRO A 411 -4.22 8.35 4.00
CA PRO A 411 -4.42 9.50 4.87
C PRO A 411 -5.63 9.37 5.80
N ALA A 412 -6.65 8.62 5.40
CA ALA A 412 -7.82 8.35 6.24
C ALA A 412 -7.45 7.63 7.55
N PHE A 413 -6.67 6.56 7.45
CA PHE A 413 -6.26 5.78 8.63
C PHE A 413 -5.21 6.49 9.45
N GLU A 414 -4.24 7.11 8.79
CA GLU A 414 -3.19 7.88 9.46
C GLU A 414 -3.78 8.99 10.32
N LYS A 415 -4.72 9.80 9.78
CA LYS A 415 -5.40 10.84 10.53
C LYS A 415 -6.17 10.29 11.73
N ALA A 416 -6.87 9.16 11.56
CA ALA A 416 -7.60 8.52 12.65
C ALA A 416 -6.66 8.08 13.78
N ILE A 417 -5.58 7.36 13.47
CA ILE A 417 -4.62 6.87 14.46
C ILE A 417 -3.91 8.04 15.14
N ARG A 418 -3.52 9.07 14.39
CA ARG A 418 -2.90 10.28 14.94
C ARG A 418 -3.85 11.07 15.86
N ALA A 419 -5.12 11.21 15.49
CA ALA A 419 -6.14 11.82 16.35
C ALA A 419 -6.31 11.04 17.66
N ILE A 420 -6.41 9.72 17.58
CA ILE A 420 -6.54 8.84 18.75
C ILE A 420 -5.31 8.98 19.65
N GLY A 421 -4.09 8.98 19.09
CA GLY A 421 -2.86 9.15 19.85
C GLY A 421 -2.79 10.49 20.58
N GLN A 422 -3.27 11.58 19.99
CA GLN A 422 -3.35 12.89 20.64
C GLN A 422 -4.35 12.91 21.81
N VAL A 423 -5.45 12.14 21.73
CA VAL A 423 -6.39 11.99 22.86
C VAL A 423 -5.78 11.16 23.98
N LEU A 424 -5.05 10.11 23.64
CA LEU A 424 -4.41 9.21 24.63
C LEU A 424 -3.29 9.89 25.39
N GLN A 425 -2.61 10.82 24.76
CA GLN A 425 -1.49 11.53 25.35
C GLN A 425 -1.91 12.29 26.61
N GLY A 426 -1.20 12.09 27.69
CA GLY A 426 -1.16 12.80 28.95
C GLY A 426 -2.36 13.65 29.38
N ASP A 427 -2.05 14.76 30.01
CA ASP A 427 -3.03 15.63 30.71
C ASP A 427 -3.95 16.39 29.74
N LEU A 428 -5.18 15.93 29.57
CA LEU A 428 -6.23 16.61 28.79
C LEU A 428 -6.97 17.69 29.60
N ILE A 429 -6.87 17.68 30.94
CA ILE A 429 -7.54 18.67 31.78
C ILE A 429 -6.93 20.04 31.55
N ASN A 430 -5.61 20.12 31.59
CA ASN A 430 -4.87 21.36 31.38
C ASN A 430 -4.63 21.66 29.90
N ASN A 431 -4.92 20.72 28.99
CA ASN A 431 -4.73 20.89 27.55
C ASN A 431 -5.97 20.47 26.75
N GLN A 432 -7.10 21.11 27.02
CA GLN A 432 -8.36 20.86 26.29
C GLN A 432 -8.24 21.19 24.79
N ALA A 433 -7.38 22.12 24.41
CA ALA A 433 -7.13 22.46 23.01
C ALA A 433 -6.68 21.25 22.20
N ARG A 434 -5.83 20.37 22.77
CA ARG A 434 -5.40 19.13 22.12
C ARG A 434 -6.58 18.19 21.82
N ALA A 435 -7.56 18.10 22.71
CA ALA A 435 -8.75 17.29 22.47
C ALA A 435 -9.61 17.87 21.33
N VAL A 436 -9.67 19.21 21.21
CA VAL A 436 -10.36 19.91 20.11
C VAL A 436 -9.64 19.65 18.78
N ASP A 437 -8.31 19.79 18.75
CA ASP A 437 -7.48 19.55 17.56
C ASP A 437 -7.59 18.07 17.13
N ALA A 438 -7.57 17.14 18.09
CA ALA A 438 -7.78 15.72 17.83
C ALA A 438 -9.17 15.42 17.28
N LEU A 439 -10.22 16.10 17.79
CA LEU A 439 -11.58 15.96 17.26
C LEU A 439 -11.68 16.48 15.81
N GLU A 440 -11.03 17.62 15.50
CA GLU A 440 -11.00 18.16 14.15
C GLU A 440 -10.29 17.18 13.19
N LEU A 441 -9.16 16.63 13.63
CA LEU A 441 -8.42 15.63 12.87
C LEU A 441 -9.23 14.35 12.66
N LEU A 442 -9.95 13.87 13.69
CA LEU A 442 -10.84 12.72 13.60
C LEU A 442 -12.02 12.97 12.64
N ASN A 443 -12.59 14.18 12.65
CA ASN A 443 -13.58 14.59 11.67
C ASN A 443 -13.03 14.48 10.25
N ASN A 444 -11.82 14.99 10.01
CA ASN A 444 -11.14 14.92 8.72
C ASN A 444 -10.72 13.48 8.32
N ALA A 445 -10.63 12.55 9.27
CA ALA A 445 -10.41 11.14 8.98
C ALA A 445 -11.70 10.45 8.52
N ILE A 446 -12.84 10.80 9.10
CA ILE A 446 -14.17 10.23 8.77
C ILE A 446 -14.72 10.85 7.50
N GLU A 447 -14.67 12.19 7.40
CA GLU A 447 -15.18 12.99 6.29
C GLU A 447 -14.27 14.21 6.09
N HIS A 448 -13.50 14.23 5.02
CA HIS A 448 -12.50 15.26 4.79
C HIS A 448 -13.12 16.61 4.43
N SER A 449 -12.77 17.65 5.21
CA SER A 449 -13.18 19.02 4.92
C SER A 449 -12.33 19.62 3.81
N PRO A 450 -12.92 20.24 2.77
CA PRO A 450 -12.16 20.93 1.72
C PRO A 450 -11.29 22.10 2.21
N GLN A 451 -11.56 22.62 3.42
CA GLN A 451 -10.80 23.69 4.06
C GLN A 451 -9.65 23.17 4.93
N SER A 452 -9.57 21.85 5.14
CA SER A 452 -8.50 21.25 5.92
C SER A 452 -7.15 21.33 5.19
N THR A 453 -6.08 21.57 5.94
CA THR A 453 -4.70 21.50 5.45
C THR A 453 -4.18 20.06 5.38
N GLU A 454 -4.92 19.10 5.93
CA GLU A 454 -4.58 17.69 5.92
C GLU A 454 -4.69 17.09 4.50
N LYS A 455 -3.98 16.00 4.24
CA LYS A 455 -4.09 15.31 2.95
C LYS A 455 -5.52 14.83 2.71
N PRO A 456 -6.06 15.04 1.49
CA PRO A 456 -7.36 14.50 1.12
C PRO A 456 -7.31 12.96 1.18
N SER A 457 -8.40 12.36 1.39
CA SER A 457 -8.82 10.99 1.62
C SER A 457 -9.43 10.83 3.01
N ASP A 458 -10.57 10.21 3.08
CA ASP A 458 -11.27 9.89 4.32
C ASP A 458 -11.83 8.45 4.25
N ILE A 459 -12.37 7.97 5.35
CA ILE A 459 -12.91 6.61 5.45
C ILE A 459 -14.04 6.37 4.44
N GLN A 460 -14.88 7.39 4.18
CA GLN A 460 -15.97 7.28 3.21
C GLN A 460 -15.45 7.17 1.78
N ASP A 461 -14.46 7.99 1.41
CA ASP A 461 -13.81 7.93 0.09
C ASP A 461 -13.16 6.56 -0.14
N VAL A 462 -12.47 6.03 0.89
CA VAL A 462 -11.86 4.71 0.84
C VAL A 462 -12.92 3.63 0.64
N ALA A 463 -14.00 3.66 1.43
CA ALA A 463 -15.12 2.71 1.31
C ALA A 463 -15.77 2.77 -0.08
N GLN A 464 -16.05 3.98 -0.58
CA GLN A 464 -16.65 4.18 -1.89
C GLN A 464 -15.75 3.69 -3.03
N ARG A 465 -14.45 3.99 -2.97
CA ARG A 465 -13.46 3.55 -3.95
C ARG A 465 -13.37 2.02 -4.01
N LEU A 466 -13.35 1.37 -2.85
CA LEU A 466 -13.33 -0.10 -2.75
C LEU A 466 -14.65 -0.71 -3.25
N ALA A 467 -15.80 -0.16 -2.91
CA ALA A 467 -17.10 -0.62 -3.37
C ALA A 467 -17.25 -0.50 -4.90
N ILE A 468 -16.76 0.58 -5.50
CA ILE A 468 -16.72 0.75 -6.96
C ILE A 468 -15.82 -0.33 -7.58
N ASN A 469 -14.64 -0.57 -7.03
CA ASN A 469 -13.73 -1.59 -7.53
C ASN A 469 -14.32 -3.00 -7.40
N GLN A 470 -14.96 -3.31 -6.27
CA GLN A 470 -15.69 -4.56 -6.06
C GLN A 470 -16.77 -4.76 -7.13
N LYS A 471 -17.56 -3.71 -7.40
CA LYS A 471 -18.59 -3.76 -8.44
C LYS A 471 -17.99 -4.00 -9.83
N ILE A 472 -16.90 -3.35 -10.18
CA ILE A 472 -16.19 -3.56 -11.45
C ILE A 472 -15.74 -5.02 -11.60
N ILE A 473 -15.17 -5.60 -10.55
CA ILE A 473 -14.71 -7.00 -10.54
C ILE A 473 -15.91 -7.93 -10.70
N PHE A 474 -16.98 -7.70 -9.95
CA PHE A 474 -18.21 -8.50 -10.01
C PHE A 474 -18.84 -8.47 -11.41
N ASP A 475 -19.06 -7.27 -11.97
CA ASP A 475 -19.67 -7.11 -13.29
C ASP A 475 -18.81 -7.78 -14.38
N ALA A 476 -17.49 -7.65 -14.32
CA ALA A 476 -16.59 -8.29 -15.25
C ALA A 476 -16.64 -9.83 -15.14
N LYS A 477 -16.66 -10.36 -13.92
CA LYS A 477 -16.79 -11.81 -13.67
C LYS A 477 -18.10 -12.37 -14.25
N GLU A 478 -19.22 -11.70 -14.00
CA GLU A 478 -20.52 -12.14 -14.52
C GLU A 478 -20.60 -12.05 -16.05
N ASN A 479 -20.07 -10.99 -16.66
CA ASN A 479 -19.97 -10.89 -18.11
C ASN A 479 -19.12 -12.02 -18.72
N MET A 480 -18.00 -12.37 -18.07
CA MET A 480 -17.14 -13.47 -18.52
C MET A 480 -17.84 -14.82 -18.42
N LYS A 481 -18.59 -15.07 -17.34
CA LYS A 481 -19.39 -16.30 -17.21
C LYS A 481 -20.47 -16.42 -18.28
N GLN A 482 -21.16 -15.30 -18.59
CA GLN A 482 -22.15 -15.30 -19.67
C GLN A 482 -21.50 -15.57 -21.02
N PHE A 483 -20.35 -14.97 -21.28
CA PHE A 483 -19.61 -15.20 -22.52
C PHE A 483 -19.06 -16.64 -22.60
N ASP A 484 -18.54 -17.19 -21.49
CA ASP A 484 -18.13 -18.60 -21.43
C ASP A 484 -19.30 -19.55 -21.72
N GLY A 485 -20.48 -19.25 -21.16
CA GLY A 485 -21.71 -20.02 -21.46
C GLY A 485 -22.08 -19.99 -22.95
N PHE A 486 -21.99 -18.81 -23.59
CA PHE A 486 -22.19 -18.69 -25.04
C PHE A 486 -21.16 -19.49 -25.83
N LEU A 487 -19.88 -19.41 -25.50
CA LEU A 487 -18.82 -20.18 -26.14
C LEU A 487 -19.01 -21.69 -25.92
N GLY A 488 -19.48 -22.09 -24.72
CA GLY A 488 -19.83 -23.46 -24.41
C GLY A 488 -20.92 -24.03 -25.34
N GLN A 489 -21.96 -23.25 -25.61
CA GLN A 489 -23.00 -23.66 -26.59
C GLN A 489 -22.42 -23.79 -28.01
N ARG A 490 -21.57 -22.83 -28.42
CA ARG A 490 -20.89 -22.92 -29.72
C ARG A 490 -19.94 -24.11 -29.81
N GLN A 491 -19.26 -24.46 -28.74
CA GLN A 491 -18.44 -25.66 -28.67
C GLN A 491 -19.29 -26.92 -28.88
N ILE A 492 -20.42 -27.02 -28.19
CA ILE A 492 -21.37 -28.14 -28.33
C ILE A 492 -21.85 -28.29 -29.79
N GLU A 493 -22.24 -27.18 -30.44
CA GLU A 493 -22.67 -27.21 -31.86
C GLU A 493 -21.58 -27.73 -32.82
N LEU A 494 -20.32 -27.38 -32.55
CA LEU A 494 -19.19 -27.82 -33.40
C LEU A 494 -18.78 -29.27 -33.12
N GLU A 495 -18.76 -29.66 -31.85
CA GLU A 495 -18.19 -30.91 -31.36
C GLU A 495 -19.20 -32.08 -31.33
N ASN A 496 -20.46 -31.78 -30.92
CA ASN A 496 -21.43 -32.82 -30.67
C ASN A 496 -22.10 -33.32 -31.97
N VAL A 497 -22.38 -34.62 -31.99
CA VAL A 497 -23.16 -35.26 -33.03
C VAL A 497 -24.64 -35.16 -32.71
N ASP A 498 -25.49 -35.09 -33.74
CA ASP A 498 -26.92 -35.35 -33.56
C ASP A 498 -27.10 -36.85 -33.30
N ILE A 499 -27.45 -37.17 -32.05
CA ILE A 499 -27.61 -38.57 -31.59
C ILE A 499 -28.68 -39.28 -32.40
N THR A 500 -29.76 -38.58 -32.81
CA THR A 500 -30.84 -39.16 -33.59
C THR A 500 -30.36 -39.58 -34.99
N GLU A 501 -29.63 -38.67 -35.64
CA GLU A 501 -29.03 -38.94 -36.95
C GLU A 501 -27.97 -40.05 -36.87
N ALA A 502 -27.13 -40.04 -35.84
CA ALA A 502 -26.11 -41.07 -35.61
C ALA A 502 -26.73 -42.44 -35.34
N ALA A 503 -27.83 -42.51 -34.60
CA ALA A 503 -28.56 -43.74 -34.34
C ALA A 503 -29.22 -44.33 -35.62
N VAL A 504 -29.79 -43.46 -36.46
CA VAL A 504 -30.35 -43.87 -37.75
C VAL A 504 -29.25 -44.39 -38.65
N ARG A 505 -28.11 -43.70 -38.77
CA ARG A 505 -26.94 -44.15 -39.52
C ARG A 505 -26.41 -45.51 -39.01
N LEU A 506 -26.30 -45.66 -37.68
CA LEU A 506 -25.89 -46.93 -37.08
C LEU A 506 -26.82 -48.08 -37.48
N GLN A 507 -28.16 -47.88 -37.42
CA GLN A 507 -29.14 -48.89 -37.79
C GLN A 507 -29.04 -49.29 -39.28
N ASP A 508 -28.84 -48.30 -40.16
CA ASP A 508 -28.69 -48.52 -41.58
C ASP A 508 -27.37 -49.29 -41.92
N ASP A 509 -26.25 -48.87 -41.27
CA ASP A 509 -24.94 -49.52 -41.43
C ASP A 509 -24.94 -50.98 -40.88
N VAL A 510 -25.58 -51.20 -39.72
CA VAL A 510 -25.77 -52.60 -39.19
C VAL A 510 -26.59 -53.44 -40.15
N ARG A 511 -27.72 -52.94 -40.70
CA ARG A 511 -28.52 -53.62 -41.68
C ARG A 511 -27.74 -53.89 -42.97
N ALA A 512 -26.94 -52.93 -43.44
CA ALA A 512 -26.08 -53.12 -44.63
C ALA A 512 -25.01 -54.18 -44.38
N LEU A 513 -24.46 -54.24 -43.17
CA LEU A 513 -23.48 -55.23 -42.74
C LEU A 513 -24.11 -56.64 -42.72
N GLU A 514 -25.31 -56.80 -42.13
CA GLU A 514 -26.06 -58.10 -42.14
C GLU A 514 -26.35 -58.59 -43.54
N ILE A 515 -26.83 -57.70 -44.43
CA ILE A 515 -27.08 -58.05 -45.85
C ILE A 515 -25.77 -58.45 -46.52
N SER A 516 -24.67 -57.79 -46.27
CA SER A 516 -23.36 -58.11 -46.83
C SER A 516 -22.86 -59.45 -46.36
N PHE A 517 -23.02 -59.80 -45.07
CA PHE A 517 -22.71 -61.18 -44.57
C PHE A 517 -23.57 -62.21 -45.19
N ALA A 518 -24.90 -62.00 -45.29
CA ALA A 518 -25.82 -62.93 -45.92
C ALA A 518 -25.50 -63.17 -47.41
N THR A 519 -25.11 -62.10 -48.12
CA THR A 519 -24.74 -62.18 -49.54
C THR A 519 -23.41 -62.90 -49.71
N LEU A 520 -22.41 -62.63 -48.88
CA LEU A 520 -21.13 -63.35 -48.91
C LEU A 520 -21.30 -64.82 -48.62
N ALA A 521 -22.10 -65.20 -47.63
CA ALA A 521 -22.43 -66.63 -47.35
C ALA A 521 -23.11 -67.31 -48.52
N ARG A 522 -24.06 -66.68 -49.24
CA ARG A 522 -24.68 -67.21 -50.44
C ARG A 522 -23.68 -67.40 -51.57
N ILE A 523 -22.79 -66.46 -51.82
CA ILE A 523 -21.75 -66.57 -52.85
C ILE A 523 -20.75 -67.66 -52.51
N GLN A 524 -20.36 -67.85 -51.26
CA GLN A 524 -19.50 -68.95 -50.84
C GLN A 524 -20.17 -70.30 -51.02
N ASN A 525 -21.45 -70.46 -50.68
CA ASN A 525 -22.23 -71.69 -50.88
C ASN A 525 -22.41 -72.01 -52.37
N LEU A 526 -22.65 -70.99 -53.21
CA LEU A 526 -22.74 -71.20 -54.68
C LEU A 526 -21.38 -71.58 -55.29
N SER A 527 -20.29 -71.08 -54.77
CA SER A 527 -18.93 -71.44 -55.19
C SER A 527 -18.58 -72.89 -54.81
N LEU A 528 -18.99 -73.35 -53.63
CA LEU A 528 -18.76 -74.68 -53.14
C LEU A 528 -19.59 -75.74 -53.98
N ASN A 529 -20.86 -75.41 -54.32
CA ASN A 529 -21.75 -76.25 -55.11
C ASN A 529 -21.30 -76.40 -56.57
N ASN A 530 -20.50 -75.47 -57.10
CA ASN A 530 -19.91 -75.57 -58.46
C ASN A 530 -18.56 -76.32 -58.46
N PHE A 531 -18.04 -76.72 -57.29
CA PHE A 531 -16.76 -77.40 -57.14
C PHE A 531 -16.90 -78.89 -56.75
N LEU A 532 -18.07 -79.29 -56.28
CA LEU A 532 -18.48 -80.71 -56.10
C LEU A 532 -19.14 -81.21 -57.32
#